data_7bb1adbcb10c683772a600f363b71619
#
_entry.id   7bb1adbcb10c683772a600f363b71619
#
_cell.length_a   1.000
_cell.length_b   1.000
_cell.length_c   1.000
_cell.angle_alpha   90.00
_cell.angle_beta   90.00
_cell.angle_gamma   90.00
#
_symmetry.space_group_name_H-M   'P 1'
#
loop_
_entity.id
_entity.type
_entity.pdbx_description
1 polymer ?
#
loop_
_entity_poly.entity_id
_entity_poly.type
_entity_poly.pdbx_seq_one_letter_code
_entity_poly.pdbx_strand_id
1 'polypeptide(L)'
;MIFVTLGTQDKEFTRLLEAIDREIEKGNIKERVVVQAGYTKYESKNMEIFDLIPTDEFNKYIKSADLIITHGGAGSILTAIKNNKKVIAAARLYKYKEHTNDHQKQIVKEFADEGYILELRDFNKLGKLIEKSKSFTPKKFVSNTPNMIKLIEDYIEDTNNVSWYNKYKEALLYLFFGVCTTLVNLVTKWILLLTVIDSSNAIQLQAAIIISWILSVLFAYVTNRKFVFESKSKSIFKEISSFFGSRVLTLILEMVIMYIFVTALNFNVYLFTIISQVLVIVLNYVFSKLFVFKK
;
A
#
# COMPACT_ATOMS: atom_id res chain seq x y z
N MET A 1 -23.24 30.07 24.80
CA MET A 1 -22.51 29.14 25.69
C MET A 1 -21.08 29.01 25.20
N ILE A 2 -20.10 29.00 26.11
CA ILE A 2 -18.71 28.73 25.84
C ILE A 2 -18.41 27.29 26.28
N PHE A 3 -17.81 26.50 25.40
CA PHE A 3 -17.32 25.16 25.75
C PHE A 3 -15.79 25.17 25.84
N VAL A 4 -15.25 24.69 26.96
CA VAL A 4 -13.84 24.62 27.23
C VAL A 4 -13.41 23.17 27.23
N THR A 5 -12.32 22.80 26.50
CA THR A 5 -11.79 21.45 26.54
C THR A 5 -10.28 21.45 26.70
N LEU A 6 -9.81 20.74 27.70
CA LEU A 6 -8.37 20.60 28.01
C LEU A 6 -7.78 19.29 27.46
N GLY A 7 -8.59 18.48 26.75
CA GLY A 7 -8.18 17.21 26.19
C GLY A 7 -8.10 16.08 27.22
N THR A 8 -7.39 15.01 26.86
CA THR A 8 -7.35 13.76 27.63
C THR A 8 -5.95 13.43 28.17
N GLN A 9 -4.99 14.34 28.03
CA GLN A 9 -3.62 14.14 28.51
C GLN A 9 -3.57 14.22 30.04
N ASP A 10 -2.72 13.40 30.64
CA ASP A 10 -2.48 13.26 32.10
C ASP A 10 -1.77 14.46 32.79
N LYS A 11 -1.70 15.59 32.11
CA LYS A 11 -1.11 16.84 32.59
C LYS A 11 -2.18 17.88 32.88
N GLU A 12 -2.00 18.62 33.97
CA GLU A 12 -2.89 19.72 34.34
C GLU A 12 -2.70 20.96 33.45
N PHE A 13 -3.76 21.73 33.27
CA PHE A 13 -3.73 23.01 32.56
C PHE A 13 -4.51 24.07 33.32
N THR A 14 -4.27 24.19 34.62
CA THR A 14 -4.91 25.03 35.58
C THR A 14 -4.91 26.51 35.16
N ARG A 15 -3.80 27.00 34.63
CA ARG A 15 -3.59 28.36 34.13
C ARG A 15 -4.67 28.86 33.19
N LEU A 16 -5.23 27.97 32.32
CA LEU A 16 -6.30 28.37 31.41
C LEU A 16 -7.62 28.53 32.14
N LEU A 17 -7.93 27.62 33.06
CA LEU A 17 -9.16 27.69 33.85
C LEU A 17 -9.16 28.93 34.77
N GLU A 18 -8.03 29.23 35.44
CA GLU A 18 -7.86 30.45 36.23
C GLU A 18 -8.05 31.72 35.39
N ALA A 19 -7.60 31.74 34.14
CA ALA A 19 -7.79 32.88 33.28
C ALA A 19 -9.25 33.05 32.88
N ILE A 20 -9.97 31.96 32.62
CA ILE A 20 -11.39 32.00 32.31
C ILE A 20 -12.19 32.48 33.52
N ASP A 21 -11.91 31.93 34.69
CA ASP A 21 -12.59 32.31 35.92
C ASP A 21 -12.43 33.80 36.23
N ARG A 22 -11.20 34.32 36.10
CA ARG A 22 -10.96 35.77 36.24
C ARG A 22 -11.77 36.63 35.26
N GLU A 23 -11.97 36.18 34.02
CA GLU A 23 -12.73 36.92 33.03
C GLU A 23 -14.25 36.82 33.29
N ILE A 24 -14.74 35.75 33.91
CA ILE A 24 -16.11 35.65 34.43
C ILE A 24 -16.31 36.64 35.57
N GLU A 25 -15.44 36.67 36.56
CA GLU A 25 -15.50 37.57 37.71
C GLU A 25 -15.45 39.05 37.30
N LYS A 26 -14.69 39.41 36.28
CA LYS A 26 -14.65 40.75 35.68
C LYS A 26 -15.94 41.10 34.89
N GLY A 27 -16.82 40.14 34.65
CA GLY A 27 -18.02 40.31 33.82
C GLY A 27 -17.77 40.39 32.32
N ASN A 28 -16.59 40.00 31.86
CA ASN A 28 -16.24 39.90 30.43
C ASN A 28 -16.83 38.64 29.76
N ILE A 29 -17.13 37.61 30.55
CA ILE A 29 -17.86 36.42 30.16
C ILE A 29 -19.16 36.39 30.92
N LYS A 30 -20.29 36.46 30.21
CA LYS A 30 -21.64 36.40 30.78
C LYS A 30 -22.38 35.12 30.39
N GLU A 31 -21.85 34.41 29.43
CA GLU A 31 -22.40 33.19 28.92
C GLU A 31 -22.10 32.01 29.86
N ARG A 32 -22.96 30.99 29.84
CA ARG A 32 -22.70 29.71 30.52
C ARG A 32 -21.41 29.13 30.02
N VAL A 33 -20.51 28.71 30.92
CA VAL A 33 -19.25 28.06 30.63
C VAL A 33 -19.29 26.62 31.09
N VAL A 34 -19.08 25.69 30.17
CA VAL A 34 -18.99 24.25 30.41
C VAL A 34 -17.57 23.77 30.06
N VAL A 35 -16.99 23.00 30.97
CA VAL A 35 -15.58 22.61 30.90
C VAL A 35 -15.43 21.10 30.92
N GLN A 36 -14.74 20.54 29.95
CA GLN A 36 -14.11 19.21 30.06
C GLN A 36 -12.65 19.40 30.49
N ALA A 37 -12.39 19.18 31.77
CA ALA A 37 -11.09 19.45 32.38
C ALA A 37 -10.07 18.32 32.18
N GLY A 38 -10.52 17.10 31.84
CA GLY A 38 -9.66 15.91 31.75
C GLY A 38 -9.06 15.57 33.10
N TYR A 39 -7.73 15.59 33.18
CA TYR A 39 -6.99 15.32 34.42
C TYR A 39 -6.70 16.59 35.25
N THR A 40 -7.12 17.77 34.76
CA THR A 40 -6.91 19.03 35.48
C THR A 40 -7.88 19.12 36.65
N LYS A 41 -7.35 19.17 37.86
CA LYS A 41 -8.14 19.37 39.08
C LYS A 41 -8.33 20.85 39.31
N TYR A 42 -9.56 21.30 39.23
CA TYR A 42 -9.96 22.68 39.40
C TYR A 42 -11.41 22.78 39.90
N GLU A 43 -11.66 23.66 40.85
CA GLU A 43 -13.01 23.95 41.38
C GLU A 43 -13.35 25.40 41.11
N SER A 44 -14.55 25.67 40.62
CA SER A 44 -15.06 27.01 40.39
C SER A 44 -16.57 27.04 40.67
N LYS A 45 -17.02 28.15 41.19
CA LYS A 45 -18.45 28.43 41.36
C LYS A 45 -19.09 29.01 40.09
N ASN A 46 -18.25 29.39 39.13
CA ASN A 46 -18.66 30.14 37.93
C ASN A 46 -18.74 29.24 36.68
N MET A 47 -18.23 28.03 36.77
CA MET A 47 -18.12 27.08 35.63
C MET A 47 -18.69 25.71 36.00
N GLU A 48 -19.31 25.05 35.03
CA GLU A 48 -19.73 23.64 35.12
C GLU A 48 -18.60 22.74 34.62
N ILE A 49 -17.95 22.02 35.55
CA ILE A 49 -16.72 21.31 35.26
C ILE A 49 -16.94 19.80 35.34
N PHE A 50 -16.53 19.10 34.29
CA PHE A 50 -16.50 17.64 34.20
C PHE A 50 -15.05 17.15 33.97
N ASP A 51 -14.69 15.97 34.48
CA ASP A 51 -13.42 15.37 34.22
C ASP A 51 -13.37 14.92 32.73
N LEU A 52 -13.85 13.74 32.39
CA LEU A 52 -14.02 13.23 31.05
C LEU A 52 -15.49 12.95 30.77
N ILE A 53 -15.92 13.26 29.57
CA ILE A 53 -17.30 13.01 29.12
C ILE A 53 -17.31 12.06 27.92
N PRO A 54 -18.36 11.26 27.74
CA PRO A 54 -18.51 10.40 26.56
C PRO A 54 -18.44 11.18 25.25
N THR A 55 -17.93 10.54 24.20
CA THR A 55 -17.75 11.19 22.88
C THR A 55 -19.03 11.83 22.33
N ASP A 56 -20.17 11.18 22.51
CA ASP A 56 -21.45 11.69 22.01
C ASP A 56 -21.86 12.97 22.75
N GLU A 57 -21.61 13.04 24.04
CA GLU A 57 -21.88 14.22 24.86
C GLU A 57 -20.89 15.34 24.53
N PHE A 58 -19.62 15.02 24.38
CA PHE A 58 -18.60 15.95 23.89
C PHE A 58 -19.03 16.60 22.57
N ASN A 59 -19.47 15.80 21.62
CA ASN A 59 -19.94 16.27 20.31
C ASN A 59 -21.20 17.16 20.43
N LYS A 60 -22.07 16.89 21.38
CA LYS A 60 -23.24 17.76 21.66
C LYS A 60 -22.77 19.12 22.16
N TYR A 61 -21.83 19.19 23.11
CA TYR A 61 -21.27 20.47 23.58
C TYR A 61 -20.55 21.23 22.47
N ILE A 62 -19.73 20.56 21.65
CA ILE A 62 -19.09 21.17 20.47
C ILE A 62 -20.14 21.81 19.54
N LYS A 63 -21.21 21.09 19.22
CA LYS A 63 -22.27 21.59 18.32
C LYS A 63 -23.09 22.75 18.91
N SER A 64 -23.34 22.75 20.21
CA SER A 64 -24.15 23.76 20.86
C SER A 64 -23.37 25.01 21.29
N ALA A 65 -22.04 24.96 21.34
CA ALA A 65 -21.21 26.09 21.71
C ALA A 65 -21.17 27.18 20.62
N ASP A 66 -21.15 28.44 21.06
CA ASP A 66 -20.92 29.62 20.22
C ASP A 66 -19.42 29.89 20.05
N LEU A 67 -18.67 29.60 21.13
CA LEU A 67 -17.22 29.74 21.19
C LEU A 67 -16.63 28.49 21.89
N ILE A 68 -15.53 27.99 21.34
CA ILE A 68 -14.73 26.92 21.93
C ILE A 68 -13.40 27.49 22.41
N ILE A 69 -13.02 27.23 23.66
CA ILE A 69 -11.70 27.53 24.19
C ILE A 69 -11.00 26.18 24.41
N THR A 70 -9.83 25.98 23.84
CA THR A 70 -9.16 24.67 23.90
C THR A 70 -7.66 24.77 24.08
N HIS A 71 -7.06 23.67 24.55
CA HIS A 71 -5.62 23.48 24.50
C HIS A 71 -5.12 23.31 23.05
N GLY A 72 -3.81 23.40 22.83
CA GLY A 72 -3.20 23.30 21.49
C GLY A 72 -3.18 21.91 20.85
N GLY A 73 -4.13 21.03 21.20
CA GLY A 73 -4.26 19.70 20.61
C GLY A 73 -4.95 19.75 19.24
N ALA A 74 -4.27 19.24 18.20
CA ALA A 74 -4.80 19.24 16.84
C ALA A 74 -6.18 18.56 16.72
N GLY A 75 -6.42 17.48 17.45
CA GLY A 75 -7.72 16.76 17.43
C GLY A 75 -8.88 17.63 17.88
N SER A 76 -8.76 18.36 19.01
CA SER A 76 -9.80 19.25 19.54
C SER A 76 -10.02 20.43 18.62
N ILE A 77 -8.95 21.05 18.11
CA ILE A 77 -9.01 22.16 17.15
C ILE A 77 -9.73 21.71 15.87
N LEU A 78 -9.31 20.59 15.26
CA LEU A 78 -9.91 20.06 14.03
C LEU A 78 -11.39 19.71 14.21
N THR A 79 -11.75 19.13 15.35
CA THR A 79 -13.16 18.80 15.64
C THR A 79 -14.00 20.07 15.70
N ALA A 80 -13.49 21.12 16.34
CA ALA A 80 -14.21 22.40 16.46
C ALA A 80 -14.36 23.11 15.10
N ILE A 81 -13.27 23.25 14.32
CA ILE A 81 -13.33 23.95 13.03
C ILE A 81 -14.13 23.18 11.98
N LYS A 82 -14.11 21.84 11.97
CA LYS A 82 -14.99 21.01 11.12
C LYS A 82 -16.48 21.21 11.42
N ASN A 83 -16.82 21.59 12.67
CA ASN A 83 -18.18 21.96 13.06
C ASN A 83 -18.45 23.47 12.87
N ASN A 84 -17.59 24.20 12.14
CA ASN A 84 -17.69 25.63 11.87
C ASN A 84 -17.75 26.49 13.13
N LYS A 85 -17.06 26.07 14.21
CA LYS A 85 -17.05 26.81 15.48
C LYS A 85 -15.90 27.80 15.52
N LYS A 86 -16.15 28.94 16.22
CA LYS A 86 -15.08 29.87 16.57
C LYS A 86 -14.25 29.27 17.68
N VAL A 87 -12.93 29.37 17.54
CA VAL A 87 -11.98 28.70 18.44
C VAL A 87 -10.93 29.67 18.95
N ILE A 88 -10.72 29.70 20.26
CA ILE A 88 -9.55 30.29 20.91
C ILE A 88 -8.71 29.11 21.41
N ALA A 89 -7.45 29.00 20.98
CA ALA A 89 -6.56 27.94 21.42
C ALA A 89 -5.36 28.50 22.21
N ALA A 90 -5.03 27.83 23.33
CA ALA A 90 -3.88 28.12 24.16
C ALA A 90 -2.95 26.92 24.23
N ALA A 91 -1.68 27.09 23.85
CA ALA A 91 -0.71 26.01 23.94
C ALA A 91 -0.35 25.68 25.40
N ARG A 92 -0.33 24.38 25.72
CA ARG A 92 0.31 23.84 26.92
C ARG A 92 1.82 23.98 26.78
N LEU A 93 2.53 24.29 27.86
CA LEU A 93 3.95 24.60 27.82
C LEU A 93 4.76 23.68 28.73
N TYR A 94 5.92 23.22 28.22
CA TYR A 94 6.85 22.41 28.98
C TYR A 94 7.32 23.10 30.29
N LYS A 95 7.61 24.39 30.23
CA LYS A 95 8.08 25.16 31.39
C LYS A 95 7.11 25.19 32.59
N TYR A 96 5.82 24.95 32.33
CA TYR A 96 4.79 24.84 33.38
C TYR A 96 4.41 23.39 33.69
N LYS A 97 5.14 22.42 33.14
CA LYS A 97 4.88 20.97 33.27
C LYS A 97 3.50 20.54 32.71
N GLU A 98 2.93 21.34 31.82
CA GLU A 98 1.61 21.11 31.20
C GLU A 98 1.71 20.15 29.99
N HIS A 99 2.93 19.98 29.44
CA HIS A 99 3.19 19.10 28.31
C HIS A 99 4.64 18.57 28.37
N THR A 100 4.93 17.50 27.62
CA THR A 100 6.26 16.90 27.50
C THR A 100 7.22 17.72 26.63
N ASN A 101 6.70 18.60 25.79
CA ASN A 101 7.42 19.52 24.89
C ASN A 101 6.57 20.75 24.54
N ASP A 102 7.10 21.65 23.72
CA ASP A 102 6.42 22.86 23.27
C ASP A 102 5.76 22.76 21.88
N HIS A 103 5.55 21.52 21.37
CA HIS A 103 5.01 21.29 20.02
C HIS A 103 3.62 21.94 19.80
N GLN A 104 2.80 22.02 20.85
CA GLN A 104 1.49 22.67 20.75
C GLN A 104 1.57 24.16 20.35
N LYS A 105 2.67 24.86 20.64
CA LYS A 105 2.86 26.24 20.13
C LYS A 105 2.89 26.30 18.61
N GLN A 106 3.55 25.33 17.98
CA GLN A 106 3.66 25.28 16.52
C GLN A 106 2.29 24.99 15.91
N ILE A 107 1.56 24.04 16.47
CA ILE A 107 0.20 23.69 16.02
C ILE A 107 -0.73 24.90 16.11
N VAL A 108 -0.81 25.53 17.30
CA VAL A 108 -1.71 26.68 17.53
C VAL A 108 -1.35 27.84 16.62
N LYS A 109 -0.04 28.13 16.47
CA LYS A 109 0.43 29.19 15.59
C LYS A 109 0.01 28.93 14.13
N GLU A 110 0.22 27.72 13.62
CA GLU A 110 -0.10 27.37 12.23
C GLU A 110 -1.58 27.52 11.94
N PHE A 111 -2.46 27.00 12.81
CA PHE A 111 -3.89 27.18 12.66
C PHE A 111 -4.35 28.66 12.77
N ALA A 112 -3.65 29.46 13.57
CA ALA A 112 -3.96 30.88 13.71
C ALA A 112 -3.48 31.71 12.51
N ASP A 113 -2.26 31.46 12.01
CA ASP A 113 -1.67 32.11 10.85
C ASP A 113 -2.49 31.81 9.57
N GLU A 114 -3.02 30.57 9.46
CA GLU A 114 -3.96 30.18 8.40
C GLU A 114 -5.39 30.78 8.55
N GLY A 115 -5.69 31.44 9.66
CA GLY A 115 -6.97 32.10 9.88
C GLY A 115 -8.10 31.17 10.34
N TYR A 116 -7.81 29.98 10.84
CA TYR A 116 -8.82 29.04 11.34
C TYR A 116 -9.24 29.33 12.78
N ILE A 117 -8.34 29.85 13.62
CA ILE A 117 -8.54 30.06 15.06
C ILE A 117 -7.92 31.38 15.54
N LEU A 118 -8.21 31.74 16.78
CA LEU A 118 -7.51 32.80 17.51
C LEU A 118 -6.52 32.17 18.50
N GLU A 119 -5.26 32.61 18.49
CA GLU A 119 -4.22 32.14 19.40
C GLU A 119 -4.20 32.94 20.70
N LEU A 120 -4.25 32.25 21.85
CA LEU A 120 -4.06 32.83 23.19
C LEU A 120 -2.63 32.59 23.66
N ARG A 121 -1.77 33.61 23.52
CA ARG A 121 -0.38 33.61 24.03
C ARG A 121 -0.26 34.18 25.43
N ASP A 122 -0.98 35.25 25.68
CA ASP A 122 -0.99 35.99 26.93
C ASP A 122 -2.36 35.86 27.60
N PHE A 123 -2.42 35.13 28.70
CA PHE A 123 -3.64 34.82 29.42
C PHE A 123 -4.35 36.06 30.01
N ASN A 124 -3.59 37.17 30.23
CA ASN A 124 -4.19 38.45 30.65
C ASN A 124 -4.99 39.15 29.54
N LYS A 125 -4.82 38.69 28.30
CA LYS A 125 -5.52 39.20 27.11
C LYS A 125 -6.71 38.34 26.69
N LEU A 126 -7.10 37.34 27.50
CA LEU A 126 -8.20 36.43 27.16
C LEU A 126 -9.51 37.19 26.91
N GLY A 127 -9.89 38.16 27.77
CA GLY A 127 -11.11 38.96 27.59
C GLY A 127 -11.11 39.72 26.26
N LYS A 128 -9.99 40.30 25.85
CA LYS A 128 -9.88 40.96 24.53
C LYS A 128 -10.04 39.96 23.36
N LEU A 129 -9.52 38.72 23.49
CA LEU A 129 -9.70 37.69 22.48
C LEU A 129 -11.14 37.20 22.40
N ILE A 130 -11.84 37.09 23.54
CA ILE A 130 -13.26 36.74 23.58
C ILE A 130 -14.07 37.81 22.85
N GLU A 131 -13.80 39.09 23.10
CA GLU A 131 -14.47 40.19 22.40
C GLU A 131 -14.17 40.14 20.90
N LYS A 132 -12.89 39.97 20.52
CA LYS A 132 -12.46 39.78 19.11
C LYS A 132 -13.15 38.58 18.44
N SER A 133 -13.41 37.52 19.19
CA SER A 133 -14.06 36.31 18.65
C SER A 133 -15.48 36.58 18.13
N LYS A 134 -16.18 37.59 18.67
CA LYS A 134 -17.55 37.95 18.24
C LYS A 134 -17.56 38.35 16.75
N SER A 135 -16.59 39.15 16.32
CA SER A 135 -16.42 39.60 14.93
C SER A 135 -15.53 38.70 14.07
N PHE A 136 -14.87 37.72 14.66
CA PHE A 136 -13.98 36.80 13.94
C PHE A 136 -14.76 35.83 13.06
N THR A 137 -14.44 35.78 11.77
CA THR A 137 -14.97 34.77 10.83
C THR A 137 -13.88 33.82 10.50
N PRO A 138 -13.90 32.57 11.01
CA PRO A 138 -12.86 31.59 10.70
C PRO A 138 -12.90 31.19 9.22
N LYS A 139 -11.74 30.95 8.64
CA LYS A 139 -11.59 30.35 7.32
C LYS A 139 -12.28 28.99 7.30
N LYS A 140 -13.01 28.68 6.23
CA LYS A 140 -13.66 27.38 6.08
C LYS A 140 -12.60 26.28 5.93
N PHE A 141 -12.66 25.27 6.78
CA PHE A 141 -11.73 24.14 6.72
C PHE A 141 -12.09 23.21 5.55
N VAL A 142 -11.12 22.96 4.68
CA VAL A 142 -11.22 22.00 3.58
C VAL A 142 -10.24 20.88 3.86
N SER A 143 -10.76 19.66 4.02
CA SER A 143 -9.91 18.49 4.25
C SER A 143 -9.13 18.10 3.01
N ASN A 144 -7.81 17.89 3.15
CA ASN A 144 -6.96 17.34 2.09
C ASN A 144 -6.95 15.81 2.04
N THR A 145 -7.79 15.16 2.86
CA THR A 145 -7.87 13.69 2.95
C THR A 145 -8.10 13.01 1.59
N PRO A 146 -9.01 13.48 0.71
CA PRO A 146 -9.20 12.85 -0.59
C PRO A 146 -7.95 12.85 -1.47
N ASN A 147 -7.20 13.96 -1.48
CA ASN A 147 -5.94 14.03 -2.24
C ASN A 147 -4.87 13.12 -1.66
N MET A 148 -4.80 13.02 -0.33
CA MET A 148 -3.86 12.13 0.35
C MET A 148 -4.19 10.65 0.07
N ILE A 149 -5.47 10.28 0.11
CA ILE A 149 -5.93 8.93 -0.24
C ILE A 149 -5.53 8.61 -1.68
N LYS A 150 -5.82 9.51 -2.63
CA LYS A 150 -5.45 9.32 -4.02
C LYS A 150 -3.94 9.14 -4.22
N LEU A 151 -3.13 9.93 -3.53
CA LEU A 151 -1.66 9.85 -3.61
C LEU A 151 -1.13 8.52 -3.06
N ILE A 152 -1.77 7.98 -2.02
CA ILE A 152 -1.45 6.66 -1.47
C ILE A 152 -1.90 5.55 -2.44
N GLU A 153 -3.09 5.67 -3.03
CA GLU A 153 -3.60 4.73 -4.03
C GLU A 153 -2.68 4.69 -5.26
N ASP A 154 -2.33 5.85 -5.81
CA ASP A 154 -1.39 5.99 -6.94
C ASP A 154 -0.03 5.34 -6.60
N TYR A 155 0.49 5.55 -5.38
CA TYR A 155 1.74 4.94 -4.93
C TYR A 155 1.64 3.40 -4.81
N ILE A 156 0.52 2.88 -4.30
CA ILE A 156 0.27 1.44 -4.20
C ILE A 156 0.14 0.82 -5.59
N GLU A 157 -0.57 1.48 -6.50
CA GLU A 157 -0.72 1.02 -7.89
C GLU A 157 0.63 1.02 -8.61
N ASP A 158 1.44 2.07 -8.47
CA ASP A 158 2.78 2.15 -9.04
C ASP A 158 3.72 1.07 -8.49
N THR A 159 3.68 0.80 -7.18
CA THR A 159 4.49 -0.27 -6.58
C THR A 159 4.04 -1.67 -7.01
N ASN A 160 2.76 -1.89 -7.28
CA ASN A 160 2.25 -3.14 -7.86
C ASN A 160 2.62 -3.29 -9.35
N ASN A 161 2.73 -2.18 -10.09
CA ASN A 161 3.17 -2.17 -11.49
C ASN A 161 4.69 -2.26 -11.68
N VAL A 162 5.49 -1.95 -10.69
CA VAL A 162 6.96 -1.76 -10.77
C VAL A 162 7.76 -3.06 -10.64
N SER A 163 7.18 -4.22 -10.52
CA SER A 163 8.03 -5.39 -10.61
C SER A 163 8.22 -5.76 -12.08
N TRP A 164 9.38 -5.37 -12.67
CA TRP A 164 9.86 -5.97 -13.92
C TRP A 164 9.72 -7.51 -13.85
N TYR A 165 9.84 -8.09 -12.65
CA TYR A 165 9.56 -9.49 -12.37
C TYR A 165 8.12 -9.86 -12.75
N ASN A 166 7.10 -9.12 -12.36
CA ASN A 166 5.71 -9.40 -12.74
C ASN A 166 5.51 -9.30 -14.25
N LYS A 167 6.16 -8.33 -14.89
CA LYS A 167 6.14 -8.16 -16.36
C LYS A 167 6.77 -9.33 -17.10
N TYR A 168 7.87 -9.88 -16.58
CA TYR A 168 8.63 -10.95 -17.23
C TYR A 168 8.48 -12.31 -16.53
N LYS A 169 7.70 -12.41 -15.46
CA LYS A 169 7.51 -13.63 -14.65
C LYS A 169 7.22 -14.85 -15.52
N GLU A 170 6.29 -14.73 -16.46
CA GLU A 170 5.91 -15.83 -17.36
C GLU A 170 7.10 -16.32 -18.20
N ALA A 171 7.86 -15.40 -18.81
CA ALA A 171 9.02 -15.72 -19.62
C ALA A 171 10.18 -16.30 -18.77
N LEU A 172 10.41 -15.75 -17.59
CA LEU A 172 11.44 -16.26 -16.65
C LEU A 172 11.11 -17.67 -16.16
N LEU A 173 9.87 -17.91 -15.76
CA LEU A 173 9.42 -19.25 -15.37
C LEU A 173 9.50 -20.23 -16.54
N TYR A 174 9.15 -19.78 -17.75
CA TYR A 174 9.29 -20.61 -18.95
C TYR A 174 10.74 -21.04 -19.20
N LEU A 175 11.69 -20.12 -19.11
CA LEU A 175 13.11 -20.42 -19.25
C LEU A 175 13.61 -21.37 -18.14
N PHE A 176 13.25 -21.08 -16.89
CA PHE A 176 13.60 -21.93 -15.74
C PHE A 176 13.12 -23.38 -15.93
N PHE A 177 11.83 -23.56 -16.22
CA PHE A 177 11.28 -24.90 -16.44
C PHE A 177 11.77 -25.54 -17.74
N GLY A 178 12.20 -24.74 -18.71
CA GLY A 178 12.91 -25.22 -19.90
C GLY A 178 14.24 -25.90 -19.54
N VAL A 179 15.05 -25.27 -18.66
CA VAL A 179 16.27 -25.87 -18.12
C VAL A 179 15.97 -27.16 -17.35
N CYS A 180 14.97 -27.14 -16.48
CA CYS A 180 14.51 -28.32 -15.73
C CYS A 180 14.09 -29.46 -16.68
N THR A 181 13.41 -29.14 -17.77
CA THR A 181 13.00 -30.12 -18.79
C THR A 181 14.20 -30.80 -19.44
N THR A 182 15.26 -30.04 -19.76
CA THR A 182 16.52 -30.59 -20.29
C THR A 182 17.19 -31.51 -19.28
N LEU A 183 17.20 -31.10 -17.99
CA LEU A 183 17.74 -31.95 -16.92
C LEU A 183 16.95 -33.27 -16.80
N VAL A 184 15.62 -33.20 -16.81
CA VAL A 184 14.76 -34.41 -16.79
C VAL A 184 15.06 -35.33 -17.95
N ASN A 185 15.26 -34.81 -19.18
CA ASN A 185 15.61 -35.58 -20.35
C ASN A 185 16.96 -36.32 -20.15
N LEU A 186 17.99 -35.56 -19.73
CA LEU A 186 19.34 -36.12 -19.52
C LEU A 186 19.36 -37.16 -18.41
N VAL A 187 18.76 -36.89 -17.27
CA VAL A 187 18.72 -37.79 -16.11
C VAL A 187 17.95 -39.07 -16.45
N THR A 188 16.79 -38.94 -17.10
CA THR A 188 16.00 -40.11 -17.51
C THR A 188 16.75 -40.97 -18.47
N LYS A 189 17.38 -40.36 -19.49
CA LYS A 189 18.20 -41.09 -20.47
C LYS A 189 19.36 -41.80 -19.78
N TRP A 190 20.02 -41.15 -18.85
CA TRP A 190 21.16 -41.70 -18.11
C TRP A 190 20.73 -42.90 -17.24
N ILE A 191 19.61 -42.78 -16.50
CA ILE A 191 19.07 -43.88 -15.71
C ILE A 191 18.77 -45.09 -16.62
N LEU A 192 18.10 -44.87 -17.75
CA LEU A 192 17.76 -45.95 -18.67
C LEU A 192 19.00 -46.69 -19.20
N LEU A 193 20.05 -45.95 -19.59
CA LEU A 193 21.30 -46.48 -20.08
C LEU A 193 22.11 -47.23 -19.02
N LEU A 194 21.97 -46.82 -17.74
CA LEU A 194 22.68 -47.51 -16.64
C LEU A 194 21.96 -48.76 -16.12
N THR A 195 20.63 -48.83 -16.29
CA THR A 195 19.84 -49.86 -15.60
C THR A 195 19.19 -50.92 -16.51
N VAL A 196 18.70 -50.53 -17.68
CA VAL A 196 17.80 -51.40 -18.47
C VAL A 196 18.25 -51.54 -19.90
N ILE A 197 19.02 -50.59 -20.46
CA ILE A 197 19.26 -50.49 -21.88
C ILE A 197 20.73 -50.76 -22.20
N ASP A 198 20.98 -51.73 -23.12
CA ASP A 198 22.30 -51.96 -23.69
C ASP A 198 22.59 -50.91 -24.77
N SER A 199 23.58 -50.06 -24.51
CA SER A 199 23.99 -48.95 -25.42
C SER A 199 24.62 -49.48 -26.73
N SER A 200 25.03 -50.73 -26.79
CA SER A 200 25.54 -51.36 -28.02
C SER A 200 24.43 -51.78 -28.98
N ASN A 201 23.18 -51.90 -28.47
CA ASN A 201 22.01 -52.23 -29.28
C ASN A 201 21.33 -50.93 -29.78
N ALA A 202 21.40 -50.70 -31.09
CA ALA A 202 20.84 -49.47 -31.73
C ALA A 202 19.34 -49.28 -31.47
N ILE A 203 18.55 -50.35 -31.41
CA ILE A 203 17.10 -50.25 -31.17
C ILE A 203 16.83 -49.85 -29.73
N GLN A 204 17.54 -50.42 -28.77
CA GLN A 204 17.40 -50.06 -27.36
C GLN A 204 17.86 -48.63 -27.10
N LEU A 205 18.94 -48.17 -27.74
CA LEU A 205 19.38 -46.78 -27.64
C LEU A 205 18.32 -45.79 -28.16
N GLN A 206 17.71 -46.09 -29.31
CA GLN A 206 16.61 -45.26 -29.82
C GLN A 206 15.39 -45.26 -28.88
N ALA A 207 15.07 -46.40 -28.30
CA ALA A 207 14.00 -46.47 -27.29
C ALA A 207 14.28 -45.57 -26.07
N ALA A 208 15.53 -45.54 -25.56
CA ALA A 208 15.93 -44.65 -24.46
C ALA A 208 15.74 -43.18 -24.82
N ILE A 209 16.10 -42.79 -26.04
CA ILE A 209 15.96 -41.42 -26.54
C ILE A 209 14.47 -41.03 -26.59
N ILE A 210 13.63 -41.89 -27.16
CA ILE A 210 12.17 -41.62 -27.28
C ILE A 210 11.51 -41.55 -25.92
N ILE A 211 11.80 -42.48 -25.02
CA ILE A 211 11.21 -42.52 -23.68
C ILE A 211 11.62 -41.27 -22.88
N SER A 212 12.92 -40.93 -22.88
CA SER A 212 13.40 -39.73 -22.16
C SER A 212 12.80 -38.44 -22.73
N TRP A 213 12.62 -38.36 -24.07
CA TRP A 213 11.98 -37.22 -24.72
C TRP A 213 10.50 -37.13 -24.31
N ILE A 214 9.74 -38.23 -24.36
CA ILE A 214 8.31 -38.23 -23.96
C ILE A 214 8.16 -37.76 -22.51
N LEU A 215 8.98 -38.30 -21.58
CA LEU A 215 8.90 -37.93 -20.15
C LEU A 215 9.27 -36.47 -19.93
N SER A 216 10.27 -35.95 -20.63
CA SER A 216 10.66 -34.54 -20.54
C SER A 216 9.57 -33.60 -21.10
N VAL A 217 8.93 -33.98 -22.21
CA VAL A 217 7.81 -33.17 -22.77
C VAL A 217 6.57 -33.22 -21.87
N LEU A 218 6.28 -34.35 -21.22
CA LEU A 218 5.22 -34.43 -20.21
C LEU A 218 5.52 -33.53 -18.98
N PHE A 219 6.77 -33.59 -18.50
CA PHE A 219 7.20 -32.68 -17.43
C PHE A 219 7.05 -31.21 -17.84
N ALA A 220 7.52 -30.85 -19.05
CA ALA A 220 7.36 -29.51 -19.58
C ALA A 220 5.88 -29.10 -19.68
N TYR A 221 5.00 -29.99 -20.12
CA TYR A 221 3.57 -29.73 -20.19
C TYR A 221 2.98 -29.40 -18.81
N VAL A 222 3.23 -30.24 -17.82
CA VAL A 222 2.70 -30.10 -16.46
C VAL A 222 3.18 -28.78 -15.83
N THR A 223 4.48 -28.49 -15.93
CA THR A 223 5.06 -27.29 -15.33
C THR A 223 4.63 -26.03 -16.05
N ASN A 224 4.57 -26.02 -17.38
CA ASN A 224 4.07 -24.90 -18.14
C ASN A 224 2.60 -24.64 -17.84
N ARG A 225 1.77 -25.68 -17.82
CA ARG A 225 0.34 -25.57 -17.50
C ARG A 225 0.10 -24.96 -16.12
N LYS A 226 0.80 -25.48 -15.10
CA LYS A 226 0.55 -25.15 -13.69
C LYS A 226 1.20 -23.85 -13.25
N PHE A 227 2.46 -23.61 -13.63
CA PHE A 227 3.30 -22.55 -13.05
C PHE A 227 3.59 -21.39 -14.02
N VAL A 228 3.61 -21.64 -15.33
CA VAL A 228 3.95 -20.61 -16.33
C VAL A 228 2.69 -19.92 -16.83
N PHE A 229 1.76 -20.69 -17.40
CA PHE A 229 0.55 -20.14 -18.03
C PHE A 229 -0.69 -20.20 -17.15
N GLU A 230 -0.65 -20.92 -16.03
CA GLU A 230 -1.76 -21.07 -15.06
C GLU A 230 -3.09 -21.44 -15.75
N SER A 231 -3.02 -22.39 -16.72
CA SER A 231 -4.18 -22.77 -17.54
C SER A 231 -5.30 -23.39 -16.72
N LYS A 232 -6.52 -22.90 -16.92
CA LYS A 232 -7.77 -23.41 -16.31
C LYS A 232 -8.64 -24.19 -17.29
N SER A 233 -8.10 -24.56 -18.46
CA SER A 233 -8.85 -25.29 -19.48
C SER A 233 -9.34 -26.65 -18.96
N LYS A 234 -10.60 -26.98 -19.26
CA LYS A 234 -11.22 -28.26 -18.93
C LYS A 234 -10.80 -29.38 -19.92
N SER A 235 -10.30 -29.02 -21.11
CA SER A 235 -9.96 -29.97 -22.16
C SER A 235 -8.47 -30.33 -22.15
N ILE A 236 -8.05 -31.09 -21.14
CA ILE A 236 -6.66 -31.51 -20.92
C ILE A 236 -6.10 -32.25 -22.13
N PHE A 237 -6.86 -33.18 -22.73
CA PHE A 237 -6.41 -33.98 -23.87
C PHE A 237 -6.08 -33.10 -25.08
N LYS A 238 -6.91 -32.09 -25.37
CA LYS A 238 -6.67 -31.14 -26.45
C LYS A 238 -5.42 -30.30 -26.21
N GLU A 239 -5.20 -29.86 -24.98
CA GLU A 239 -3.98 -29.12 -24.59
C GLU A 239 -2.73 -29.97 -24.75
N ILE A 240 -2.72 -31.21 -24.24
CA ILE A 240 -1.60 -32.13 -24.38
C ILE A 240 -1.27 -32.38 -25.85
N SER A 241 -2.27 -32.73 -26.66
CA SER A 241 -2.08 -33.01 -28.08
C SER A 241 -1.54 -31.80 -28.82
N SER A 242 -2.06 -30.60 -28.54
CA SER A 242 -1.57 -29.36 -29.13
C SER A 242 -0.14 -29.03 -28.66
N PHE A 243 0.19 -29.27 -27.39
CA PHE A 243 1.53 -29.07 -26.83
C PHE A 243 2.55 -29.96 -27.49
N PHE A 244 2.27 -31.28 -27.58
CA PHE A 244 3.15 -32.24 -28.28
C PHE A 244 3.28 -31.90 -29.76
N GLY A 245 2.18 -31.58 -30.45
CA GLY A 245 2.21 -31.16 -31.84
C GLY A 245 3.10 -29.95 -32.09
N SER A 246 3.05 -28.95 -31.20
CA SER A 246 3.92 -27.78 -31.30
C SER A 246 5.42 -28.14 -31.15
N ARG A 247 5.76 -29.12 -30.31
CA ARG A 247 7.14 -29.59 -30.14
C ARG A 247 7.67 -30.34 -31.37
N VAL A 248 6.80 -31.17 -31.96
CA VAL A 248 7.14 -31.86 -33.21
C VAL A 248 7.34 -30.86 -34.35
N LEU A 249 6.47 -29.85 -34.44
CA LEU A 249 6.57 -28.80 -35.46
C LEU A 249 7.89 -28.02 -35.35
N THR A 250 8.30 -27.64 -34.14
CA THR A 250 9.55 -26.92 -33.94
C THR A 250 10.78 -27.80 -34.18
N LEU A 251 10.72 -29.11 -33.91
CA LEU A 251 11.76 -30.06 -34.27
C LEU A 251 11.92 -30.14 -35.78
N ILE A 252 10.83 -30.27 -36.54
CA ILE A 252 10.88 -30.29 -38.03
C ILE A 252 11.49 -28.98 -38.54
N LEU A 253 11.08 -27.85 -37.98
CA LEU A 253 11.62 -26.54 -38.37
C LEU A 253 13.12 -26.45 -38.10
N GLU A 254 13.63 -26.95 -36.99
CA GLU A 254 15.06 -27.03 -36.68
C GLU A 254 15.82 -27.89 -37.73
N MET A 255 15.27 -29.06 -38.06
CA MET A 255 15.85 -29.92 -39.10
C MET A 255 15.92 -29.20 -40.46
N VAL A 256 14.90 -28.48 -40.85
CA VAL A 256 14.86 -27.72 -42.11
C VAL A 256 15.92 -26.59 -42.09
N ILE A 257 16.00 -25.83 -40.99
CA ILE A 257 17.00 -24.77 -40.84
C ILE A 257 18.43 -25.36 -40.95
N MET A 258 18.71 -26.43 -40.24
CA MET A 258 20.04 -27.06 -40.25
C MET A 258 20.36 -27.60 -41.65
N TYR A 259 19.40 -28.23 -42.34
CA TYR A 259 19.58 -28.70 -43.68
C TYR A 259 19.91 -27.58 -44.67
N ILE A 260 19.12 -26.50 -44.65
CA ILE A 260 19.32 -25.38 -45.60
C ILE A 260 20.65 -24.68 -45.35
N PHE A 261 20.88 -24.24 -44.11
CA PHE A 261 22.04 -23.39 -43.83
C PHE A 261 23.33 -24.14 -43.66
N VAL A 262 23.32 -25.31 -43.04
CA VAL A 262 24.55 -26.05 -42.79
C VAL A 262 24.87 -27.00 -43.95
N THR A 263 23.89 -27.80 -44.40
CA THR A 263 24.14 -28.83 -45.43
C THR A 263 24.16 -28.24 -46.83
N ALA A 264 23.17 -27.39 -47.21
CA ALA A 264 23.09 -26.87 -48.57
C ALA A 264 23.95 -25.63 -48.81
N LEU A 265 24.05 -24.73 -47.82
CA LEU A 265 24.79 -23.47 -47.94
C LEU A 265 26.17 -23.49 -47.29
N ASN A 266 26.59 -24.60 -46.67
CA ASN A 266 27.88 -24.80 -46.01
C ASN A 266 28.26 -23.73 -44.96
N PHE A 267 27.28 -23.18 -44.25
CA PHE A 267 27.54 -22.28 -43.13
C PHE A 267 28.08 -23.04 -41.92
N ASN A 268 28.66 -22.31 -40.95
CA ASN A 268 29.23 -22.88 -39.73
C ASN A 268 28.14 -23.58 -38.86
N VAL A 269 28.33 -24.89 -38.65
CA VAL A 269 27.38 -25.75 -37.91
C VAL A 269 27.15 -25.26 -36.47
N TYR A 270 28.19 -24.82 -35.76
CA TYR A 270 28.07 -24.37 -34.37
C TYR A 270 27.25 -23.09 -34.25
N LEU A 271 27.50 -22.16 -35.19
CA LEU A 271 26.73 -20.88 -35.19
C LEU A 271 25.25 -21.15 -35.46
N PHE A 272 24.92 -21.93 -36.48
CA PHE A 272 23.52 -22.22 -36.82
C PHE A 272 22.84 -23.15 -35.83
N THR A 273 23.55 -24.00 -35.11
CA THR A 273 22.98 -24.73 -33.96
C THR A 273 22.53 -23.78 -32.86
N ILE A 274 23.31 -22.75 -32.50
CA ILE A 274 22.93 -21.77 -31.49
C ILE A 274 21.71 -20.97 -31.99
N ILE A 275 21.72 -20.48 -33.22
CA ILE A 275 20.63 -19.68 -33.81
C ILE A 275 19.33 -20.51 -33.82
N SER A 276 19.38 -21.77 -34.31
CA SER A 276 18.20 -22.64 -34.36
C SER A 276 17.64 -22.94 -32.97
N GLN A 277 18.51 -23.19 -31.99
CA GLN A 277 18.07 -23.44 -30.59
C GLN A 277 17.37 -22.21 -29.97
N VAL A 278 17.91 -21.01 -30.15
CA VAL A 278 17.25 -19.78 -29.70
C VAL A 278 15.90 -19.63 -30.38
N LEU A 279 15.82 -19.84 -31.68
CA LEU A 279 14.59 -19.75 -32.45
C LEU A 279 13.55 -20.79 -31.97
N VAL A 280 13.95 -22.02 -31.73
CA VAL A 280 13.09 -23.10 -31.20
C VAL A 280 12.55 -22.74 -29.81
N ILE A 281 13.37 -22.19 -28.92
CA ILE A 281 12.92 -21.76 -27.57
C ILE A 281 11.86 -20.69 -27.72
N VAL A 282 12.10 -19.66 -28.52
CA VAL A 282 11.17 -18.55 -28.74
C VAL A 282 9.84 -19.04 -29.34
N LEU A 283 9.92 -19.85 -30.39
CA LEU A 283 8.72 -20.39 -31.05
C LEU A 283 7.94 -21.33 -30.14
N ASN A 284 8.61 -22.17 -29.36
CA ASN A 284 7.96 -23.02 -28.36
C ASN A 284 7.21 -22.20 -27.29
N TYR A 285 7.77 -21.07 -26.85
CA TYR A 285 7.08 -20.14 -25.96
C TYR A 285 5.85 -19.52 -26.63
N VAL A 286 6.02 -18.99 -27.85
CA VAL A 286 4.93 -18.33 -28.61
C VAL A 286 3.81 -19.32 -28.89
N PHE A 287 4.11 -20.54 -29.36
CA PHE A 287 3.11 -21.56 -29.62
C PHE A 287 2.38 -22.00 -28.35
N SER A 288 3.12 -22.18 -27.24
CA SER A 288 2.52 -22.51 -25.95
C SER A 288 1.56 -21.42 -25.51
N LYS A 289 1.94 -20.15 -25.62
CA LYS A 289 1.13 -19.01 -25.21
C LYS A 289 -0.10 -18.78 -26.08
N LEU A 290 0.06 -18.81 -27.40
CA LEU A 290 -0.99 -18.41 -28.33
C LEU A 290 -1.93 -19.55 -28.74
N PHE A 291 -1.45 -20.78 -28.78
CA PHE A 291 -2.20 -21.90 -29.34
C PHE A 291 -2.54 -22.99 -28.34
N VAL A 292 -1.65 -23.26 -27.36
CA VAL A 292 -1.84 -24.35 -26.41
C VAL A 292 -2.61 -23.88 -25.18
N PHE A 293 -2.04 -22.89 -24.45
CA PHE A 293 -2.57 -22.40 -23.15
C PHE A 293 -3.34 -21.08 -23.32
N LYS A 294 -4.23 -21.06 -24.30
CA LYS A 294 -5.05 -19.90 -24.57
C LYS A 294 -5.88 -19.54 -23.35
N LYS A 295 -5.70 -18.31 -22.81
CA LYS A 295 -6.55 -17.76 -21.75
C LYS A 295 -7.93 -17.41 -22.25
#